data_96539573d0ed0b9de5a81036b7a8949e
#
_entry.id   96539573d0ed0b9de5a81036b7a8949e
#
_cell.length_a   1.000
_cell.length_b   1.000
_cell.length_c   1.000
_cell.angle_alpha   90.00
_cell.angle_beta   90.00
_cell.angle_gamma   90.00
#
_symmetry.space_group_name_H-M   'P 1'
#
loop_
_entity.id
_entity.type
_entity.pdbx_description
1 polymer ?
#
loop_
_entity_poly.entity_id
_entity_poly.type
_entity_poly.pdbx_seq_one_letter_code
_entity_poly.pdbx_strand_id
1 'polypeptide(L)'
;AGRHEFHSIMIIRHGKVVAEGWWAPYCRELRHTMYSTSKSFTSTAVGFAVTEKLLSVDDTVISFFPDQLPDTVSPFLAMMTVKDLLTMSAGQVPDPTGRISTSSGDWVKEFLATPVLKEPGTEFLYNSMATFMLSAIVQKVTGEKIADYLRPRLFEPLGIEGYDWEE
;
A
#
# COMPACT_ATOMS: atom_id res chain seq x y z
N ALA A 1 27.99 -22.59 0.67
CA ALA A 1 27.26 -21.84 -0.37
C ALA A 1 25.91 -21.43 0.17
N GLY A 2 25.65 -20.14 0.30
CA GLY A 2 24.41 -19.62 0.81
C GLY A 2 23.23 -19.99 -0.09
N ARG A 3 22.07 -20.24 0.54
CA ARG A 3 20.81 -20.54 -0.16
C ARG A 3 20.05 -19.27 -0.56
N HIS A 4 20.73 -18.11 -0.59
CA HIS A 4 20.11 -16.84 -0.95
C HIS A 4 20.46 -16.51 -2.40
N GLU A 5 19.42 -16.19 -3.18
CA GLU A 5 19.57 -15.66 -4.52
C GLU A 5 19.62 -14.13 -4.40
N PHE A 6 20.75 -13.55 -4.79
CA PHE A 6 20.92 -12.12 -4.83
C PHE A 6 20.72 -11.62 -6.27
N HIS A 7 19.87 -10.63 -6.44
CA HIS A 7 19.62 -10.00 -7.74
C HIS A 7 20.46 -8.74 -7.91
N SER A 8 20.49 -7.91 -6.87
CA SER A 8 21.28 -6.68 -6.85
C SER A 8 21.64 -6.27 -5.43
N ILE A 9 22.64 -5.41 -5.31
CA ILE A 9 22.99 -4.72 -4.08
C ILE A 9 23.26 -3.24 -4.40
N MET A 10 22.80 -2.36 -3.53
CA MET A 10 23.17 -0.95 -3.54
C MET A 10 23.50 -0.51 -2.11
N ILE A 11 24.63 0.12 -1.94
CA ILE A 11 25.08 0.66 -0.63
C ILE A 11 25.09 2.18 -0.74
N ILE A 12 24.34 2.83 0.15
CA ILE A 12 24.23 4.28 0.23
C ILE A 12 24.86 4.74 1.53
N ARG A 13 25.74 5.76 1.47
CA ARG A 13 26.31 6.41 2.63
C ARG A 13 26.27 7.93 2.44
N HIS A 14 25.75 8.64 3.45
CA HIS A 14 25.58 10.10 3.41
C HIS A 14 24.88 10.59 2.14
N GLY A 15 23.80 9.88 1.70
CA GLY A 15 23.03 10.21 0.51
C GLY A 15 23.73 9.92 -0.84
N LYS A 16 24.88 9.24 -0.82
CA LYS A 16 25.64 8.88 -2.04
C LYS A 16 25.75 7.39 -2.17
N VAL A 17 25.53 6.86 -3.39
CA VAL A 17 25.82 5.47 -3.72
C VAL A 17 27.33 5.27 -3.67
N VAL A 18 27.80 4.40 -2.80
CA VAL A 18 29.22 4.08 -2.62
C VAL A 18 29.61 2.72 -3.20
N ALA A 19 28.64 1.84 -3.40
CA ALA A 19 28.80 0.59 -4.13
C ALA A 19 27.47 0.13 -4.69
N GLU A 20 27.51 -0.52 -5.88
CA GLU A 20 26.37 -1.20 -6.47
C GLU A 20 26.85 -2.38 -7.31
N GLY A 21 25.99 -3.40 -7.45
CA GLY A 21 26.30 -4.60 -8.22
C GLY A 21 25.06 -5.41 -8.52
N TRP A 22 25.15 -6.24 -9.56
CA TRP A 22 24.09 -7.13 -10.02
C TRP A 22 24.65 -8.52 -10.24
N TRP A 23 23.80 -9.53 -10.08
CA TRP A 23 24.09 -10.92 -10.41
C TRP A 23 23.26 -11.34 -11.61
N ALA A 24 23.93 -11.99 -12.58
CA ALA A 24 23.22 -12.49 -13.77
C ALA A 24 22.03 -13.39 -13.37
N PRO A 25 20.88 -13.28 -14.04
CA PRO A 25 20.63 -12.52 -15.28
C PRO A 25 20.30 -11.04 -15.10
N TYR A 26 20.35 -10.51 -13.88
CA TYR A 26 19.96 -9.13 -13.57
C TYR A 26 21.08 -8.14 -13.92
N CYS A 27 20.70 -6.95 -14.35
CA CYS A 27 21.58 -5.82 -14.61
C CYS A 27 20.86 -4.50 -14.30
N ARG A 28 21.56 -3.37 -14.34
CA ARG A 28 21.03 -2.04 -14.01
C ARG A 28 19.82 -1.66 -14.86
N GLU A 29 19.84 -2.01 -16.14
CA GLU A 29 18.85 -1.57 -17.13
C GLU A 29 17.56 -2.41 -17.10
N LEU A 30 17.57 -3.56 -16.41
CA LEU A 30 16.39 -4.40 -16.28
C LEU A 30 15.50 -3.93 -15.15
N ARG A 31 14.21 -3.76 -15.47
CA ARG A 31 13.19 -3.56 -14.43
C ARG A 31 13.14 -4.76 -13.50
N HIS A 32 12.96 -4.48 -12.22
CA HIS A 32 12.89 -5.50 -11.19
C HIS A 32 11.59 -5.38 -10.42
N THR A 33 10.94 -6.51 -10.16
CA THR A 33 9.72 -6.54 -9.34
C THR A 33 10.04 -6.08 -7.93
N MET A 34 9.35 -5.02 -7.49
CA MET A 34 9.56 -4.40 -6.19
C MET A 34 8.87 -5.16 -5.05
N TYR A 35 7.92 -6.04 -5.36
CA TYR A 35 7.10 -6.72 -4.36
C TYR A 35 6.57 -5.72 -3.30
N SER A 36 6.68 -6.08 -2.04
CA SER A 36 6.17 -5.24 -0.94
C SER A 36 6.93 -3.95 -0.69
N THR A 37 8.07 -3.71 -1.34
CA THR A 37 8.71 -2.38 -1.33
C THR A 37 7.79 -1.34 -1.97
N SER A 38 6.90 -1.74 -2.89
CA SER A 38 5.89 -0.87 -3.50
C SER A 38 4.95 -0.22 -2.48
N LYS A 39 4.74 -0.85 -1.31
CA LYS A 39 3.93 -0.27 -0.22
C LYS A 39 4.47 1.06 0.30
N SER A 40 5.78 1.29 0.19
CA SER A 40 6.40 2.58 0.53
C SER A 40 5.93 3.70 -0.40
N PHE A 41 5.70 3.40 -1.68
CA PHE A 41 5.14 4.35 -2.63
C PHE A 41 3.68 4.66 -2.30
N THR A 42 2.88 3.64 -1.96
CA THR A 42 1.49 3.84 -1.51
C THR A 42 1.44 4.71 -0.26
N SER A 43 2.28 4.43 0.75
CA SER A 43 2.40 5.24 1.95
C SER A 43 2.79 6.69 1.64
N THR A 44 3.70 6.90 0.68
CA THR A 44 4.10 8.23 0.23
C THR A 44 2.94 8.97 -0.45
N ALA A 45 2.12 8.27 -1.26
CA ALA A 45 0.92 8.85 -1.87
C ALA A 45 -0.08 9.32 -0.80
N VAL A 46 -0.30 8.52 0.24
CA VAL A 46 -1.11 8.95 1.40
C VAL A 46 -0.51 10.20 2.05
N GLY A 47 0.81 10.25 2.23
CA GLY A 47 1.52 11.42 2.79
C GLY A 47 1.29 12.70 1.97
N PHE A 48 1.33 12.62 0.63
CA PHE A 48 0.98 13.74 -0.25
C PHE A 48 -0.49 14.15 -0.07
N ALA A 49 -1.42 13.19 -0.07
CA ALA A 49 -2.84 13.47 0.09
C ALA A 49 -3.16 14.15 1.46
N VAL A 50 -2.47 13.75 2.53
CA VAL A 50 -2.55 14.42 3.84
C VAL A 50 -2.00 15.86 3.76
N THR A 51 -0.86 16.05 3.11
CA THR A 51 -0.24 17.38 2.96
C THR A 51 -1.14 18.31 2.15
N GLU A 52 -1.82 17.78 1.13
CA GLU A 52 -2.79 18.48 0.29
C GLU A 52 -4.16 18.64 0.97
N LYS A 53 -4.34 18.13 2.20
CA LYS A 53 -5.57 18.19 3.00
C LYS A 53 -6.77 17.50 2.34
N LEU A 54 -6.52 16.47 1.56
CA LEU A 54 -7.54 15.65 0.91
C LEU A 54 -8.06 14.56 1.84
N LEU A 55 -7.26 14.15 2.82
CA LEU A 55 -7.62 13.21 3.88
C LEU A 55 -6.79 13.46 5.14
N SER A 56 -7.23 12.87 6.26
CA SER A 56 -6.47 12.77 7.52
C SER A 56 -6.15 11.30 7.81
N VAL A 57 -5.04 11.04 8.49
CA VAL A 57 -4.75 9.68 8.98
C VAL A 57 -5.74 9.20 10.03
N ASP A 58 -6.47 10.11 10.68
CA ASP A 58 -7.49 9.82 11.67
C ASP A 58 -8.89 9.66 11.05
N ASP A 59 -9.06 9.86 9.74
CA ASP A 59 -10.33 9.60 9.05
C ASP A 59 -10.65 8.11 9.10
N THR A 60 -11.93 7.79 9.32
CA THR A 60 -12.38 6.40 9.32
C THR A 60 -12.43 5.84 7.89
N VAL A 61 -11.99 4.59 7.72
CA VAL A 61 -11.96 3.93 6.40
C VAL A 61 -13.34 3.90 5.74
N ILE A 62 -14.39 3.66 6.52
CA ILE A 62 -15.77 3.57 6.03
C ILE A 62 -16.29 4.89 5.45
N SER A 63 -15.76 6.03 5.88
CA SER A 63 -16.21 7.35 5.39
C SER A 63 -15.92 7.57 3.90
N PHE A 64 -14.93 6.87 3.34
CA PHE A 64 -14.56 6.97 1.93
C PHE A 64 -15.47 6.12 1.02
N PHE A 65 -16.13 5.11 1.57
CA PHE A 65 -16.88 4.10 0.80
C PHE A 65 -18.31 3.86 1.32
N PRO A 66 -19.14 4.91 1.47
CA PRO A 66 -20.48 4.78 2.08
C PRO A 66 -21.40 3.82 1.30
N ASP A 67 -21.20 3.71 -0.03
CA ASP A 67 -22.01 2.86 -0.91
C ASP A 67 -21.53 1.40 -0.98
N GLN A 68 -20.44 1.05 -0.27
CA GLN A 68 -19.79 -0.26 -0.33
C GLN A 68 -19.75 -0.96 1.04
N LEU A 69 -20.47 -0.42 2.02
CA LEU A 69 -20.52 -0.98 3.37
C LEU A 69 -21.28 -2.32 3.39
N PRO A 70 -20.89 -3.25 4.29
CA PRO A 70 -21.68 -4.45 4.56
C PRO A 70 -23.00 -4.08 5.24
N ASP A 71 -23.99 -4.99 5.17
CA ASP A 71 -25.32 -4.82 5.79
C ASP A 71 -25.23 -4.49 7.28
N THR A 72 -24.18 -4.98 7.95
CA THR A 72 -23.91 -4.71 9.37
C THR A 72 -22.47 -4.21 9.53
N VAL A 73 -22.33 -2.98 9.98
CA VAL A 73 -21.02 -2.38 10.33
C VAL A 73 -20.73 -2.67 11.79
N SER A 74 -19.68 -3.46 12.05
CA SER A 74 -19.25 -3.75 13.44
C SER A 74 -18.63 -2.51 14.09
N PRO A 75 -18.63 -2.40 15.43
CA PRO A 75 -17.98 -1.29 16.12
C PRO A 75 -16.51 -1.13 15.75
N PHE A 76 -15.77 -2.23 15.60
CA PHE A 76 -14.36 -2.19 15.20
C PHE A 76 -14.17 -1.74 13.75
N LEU A 77 -15.04 -2.16 12.82
CA LEU A 77 -14.99 -1.63 11.46
C LEU A 77 -15.29 -0.13 11.43
N ALA A 78 -16.27 0.33 12.23
CA ALA A 78 -16.65 1.72 12.28
C ALA A 78 -15.54 2.66 12.80
N MET A 79 -14.65 2.16 13.66
CA MET A 79 -13.56 2.94 14.23
C MET A 79 -12.23 2.80 13.49
N MET A 80 -12.10 1.86 12.54
CA MET A 80 -10.86 1.64 11.77
C MET A 80 -10.50 2.90 10.98
N THR A 81 -9.27 3.38 11.16
CA THR A 81 -8.76 4.61 10.54
C THR A 81 -7.75 4.33 9.43
N VAL A 82 -7.44 5.35 8.64
CA VAL A 82 -6.34 5.33 7.66
C VAL A 82 -5.01 4.98 8.34
N LYS A 83 -4.79 5.47 9.57
CA LYS A 83 -3.61 5.16 10.37
C LYS A 83 -3.50 3.66 10.66
N ASP A 84 -4.60 2.99 10.97
CA ASP A 84 -4.60 1.56 11.26
C ASP A 84 -4.25 0.72 10.03
N LEU A 85 -4.63 1.18 8.83
CA LEU A 85 -4.19 0.58 7.57
C LEU A 85 -2.69 0.79 7.35
N LEU A 86 -2.18 2.02 7.55
CA LEU A 86 -0.75 2.36 7.38
C LEU A 86 0.15 1.57 8.33
N THR A 87 -0.31 1.32 9.54
CA THR A 87 0.46 0.59 10.58
C THR A 87 0.22 -0.91 10.56
N MET A 88 -0.59 -1.41 9.61
CA MET A 88 -0.97 -2.83 9.52
C MET A 88 -1.59 -3.37 10.80
N SER A 89 -2.45 -2.58 11.41
CA SER A 89 -3.18 -2.90 12.64
C SER A 89 -4.71 -2.83 12.45
N ALA A 90 -5.19 -3.24 11.27
CA ALA A 90 -6.61 -3.18 10.90
C ALA A 90 -7.53 -4.10 11.73
N GLY A 91 -6.97 -5.01 12.54
CA GLY A 91 -7.75 -5.90 13.41
C GLY A 91 -8.43 -7.08 12.70
N GLN A 92 -8.19 -7.27 11.42
CA GLN A 92 -8.68 -8.42 10.64
C GLN A 92 -7.76 -9.62 10.86
N VAL A 93 -8.30 -10.69 11.44
CA VAL A 93 -7.57 -11.93 11.75
C VAL A 93 -8.42 -13.12 11.30
N PRO A 94 -7.90 -14.03 10.44
CA PRO A 94 -6.59 -14.01 9.79
C PRO A 94 -6.48 -12.91 8.70
N ASP A 95 -5.26 -12.70 8.17
CA ASP A 95 -5.01 -11.82 7.02
C ASP A 95 -5.90 -12.21 5.83
N PRO A 96 -6.74 -11.31 5.30
CA PRO A 96 -7.65 -11.60 4.22
C PRO A 96 -7.00 -11.62 2.82
N THR A 97 -5.71 -11.28 2.71
CA THR A 97 -5.03 -11.06 1.42
C THR A 97 -5.20 -12.25 0.46
N GLY A 98 -4.91 -13.47 0.92
CA GLY A 98 -4.97 -14.64 0.05
C GLY A 98 -6.39 -14.94 -0.46
N ARG A 99 -7.43 -14.63 0.31
CA ARG A 99 -8.82 -14.81 -0.09
C ARG A 99 -9.27 -13.74 -1.09
N ILE A 100 -9.00 -12.47 -0.77
CA ILE A 100 -9.48 -11.34 -1.58
C ILE A 100 -8.71 -11.24 -2.90
N SER A 101 -7.39 -11.40 -2.91
CA SER A 101 -6.56 -11.26 -4.11
C SER A 101 -6.83 -12.34 -5.19
N THR A 102 -7.52 -13.41 -4.84
CA THR A 102 -7.94 -14.46 -5.78
C THR A 102 -9.41 -14.37 -6.18
N SER A 103 -10.12 -13.39 -5.64
CA SER A 103 -11.53 -13.17 -5.94
C SER A 103 -11.68 -12.37 -7.23
N SER A 104 -12.81 -12.57 -7.92
CA SER A 104 -13.24 -11.75 -9.07
C SER A 104 -14.19 -10.63 -8.65
N GLY A 105 -14.38 -10.43 -7.36
CA GLY A 105 -15.31 -9.45 -6.80
C GLY A 105 -14.69 -8.05 -6.63
N ASP A 106 -15.47 -7.17 -6.03
CA ASP A 106 -15.02 -5.83 -5.62
C ASP A 106 -14.20 -5.95 -4.33
N TRP A 107 -12.91 -5.75 -4.42
CA TRP A 107 -11.96 -5.93 -3.31
C TRP A 107 -12.22 -4.95 -2.16
N VAL A 108 -12.75 -3.75 -2.43
CA VAL A 108 -13.12 -2.79 -1.37
C VAL A 108 -14.29 -3.36 -0.56
N LYS A 109 -15.35 -3.84 -1.24
CA LYS A 109 -16.49 -4.48 -0.57
C LYS A 109 -16.07 -5.70 0.22
N GLU A 110 -15.23 -6.55 -0.36
CA GLU A 110 -14.75 -7.76 0.31
C GLU A 110 -13.89 -7.45 1.52
N PHE A 111 -13.06 -6.41 1.46
CA PHE A 111 -12.29 -5.95 2.61
C PHE A 111 -13.20 -5.46 3.72
N LEU A 112 -14.16 -4.59 3.40
CA LEU A 112 -15.11 -4.03 4.37
C LEU A 112 -16.04 -5.09 4.97
N ALA A 113 -16.38 -6.13 4.20
CA ALA A 113 -17.17 -7.27 4.69
C ALA A 113 -16.35 -8.28 5.51
N THR A 114 -15.01 -8.17 5.53
CA THR A 114 -14.16 -9.07 6.32
C THR A 114 -14.31 -8.74 7.81
N PRO A 115 -14.58 -9.73 8.67
CA PRO A 115 -14.73 -9.50 10.11
C PRO A 115 -13.49 -8.85 10.72
N VAL A 116 -13.70 -7.80 11.50
CA VAL A 116 -12.67 -7.15 12.32
C VAL A 116 -12.79 -7.73 13.73
N LEU A 117 -11.87 -8.62 14.11
CA LEU A 117 -11.97 -9.41 15.35
C LEU A 117 -11.16 -8.81 16.50
N LYS A 118 -10.25 -7.90 16.21
CA LYS A 118 -9.43 -7.18 17.18
C LYS A 118 -9.69 -5.68 17.04
N GLU A 119 -9.52 -4.96 18.13
CA GLU A 119 -9.61 -3.50 18.11
C GLU A 119 -8.52 -2.93 17.20
N PRO A 120 -8.86 -2.12 16.17
CA PRO A 120 -7.88 -1.49 15.30
C PRO A 120 -6.85 -0.68 16.09
N GLY A 121 -5.61 -0.70 15.63
CA GLY A 121 -4.49 -0.05 16.28
C GLY A 121 -3.82 -0.83 17.41
N THR A 122 -4.34 -1.99 17.81
CA THR A 122 -3.83 -2.71 19.00
C THR A 122 -2.83 -3.82 18.68
N GLU A 123 -2.99 -4.52 17.54
CA GLU A 123 -2.15 -5.65 17.17
C GLU A 123 -1.67 -5.50 15.73
N PHE A 124 -0.37 -5.69 15.50
CA PHE A 124 0.19 -5.75 14.16
C PHE A 124 -0.11 -7.10 13.51
N LEU A 125 -0.69 -7.07 12.32
CA LEU A 125 -0.77 -8.22 11.41
C LEU A 125 -0.53 -7.75 9.98
N TYR A 126 0.51 -8.28 9.35
CA TYR A 126 0.82 -7.95 7.96
C TYR A 126 -0.38 -8.24 7.05
N ASN A 127 -0.86 -7.22 6.34
CA ASN A 127 -2.08 -7.27 5.55
C ASN A 127 -1.91 -6.45 4.27
N SER A 128 -1.73 -7.12 3.13
CA SER A 128 -1.57 -6.43 1.84
C SER A 128 -2.86 -5.78 1.36
N MET A 129 -4.04 -6.29 1.79
CA MET A 129 -5.31 -5.64 1.48
C MET A 129 -5.48 -4.31 2.21
N ALA A 130 -4.86 -4.12 3.38
CA ALA A 130 -4.81 -2.81 4.01
C ALA A 130 -4.07 -1.79 3.12
N THR A 131 -2.98 -2.20 2.45
CA THR A 131 -2.27 -1.33 1.50
C THR A 131 -3.09 -1.07 0.23
N PHE A 132 -3.80 -2.08 -0.27
CA PHE A 132 -4.74 -1.90 -1.37
C PHE A 132 -5.82 -0.86 -1.01
N MET A 133 -6.40 -0.94 0.20
CA MET A 133 -7.38 0.04 0.67
C MET A 133 -6.81 1.46 0.72
N LEU A 134 -5.55 1.64 1.11
CA LEU A 134 -4.88 2.95 1.05
C LEU A 134 -4.80 3.47 -0.39
N SER A 135 -4.47 2.60 -1.36
CA SER A 135 -4.49 2.97 -2.78
C SER A 135 -5.88 3.37 -3.25
N ALA A 136 -6.90 2.59 -2.89
CA ALA A 136 -8.30 2.88 -3.22
C ALA A 136 -8.79 4.21 -2.58
N ILE A 137 -8.38 4.50 -1.34
CA ILE A 137 -8.69 5.78 -0.68
C ILE A 137 -8.03 6.95 -1.42
N VAL A 138 -6.73 6.85 -1.76
CA VAL A 138 -6.03 7.88 -2.54
C VAL A 138 -6.76 8.13 -3.86
N GLN A 139 -7.08 7.07 -4.60
CA GLN A 139 -7.84 7.21 -5.84
C GLN A 139 -9.22 7.84 -5.64
N LYS A 140 -9.90 7.52 -4.55
CA LYS A 140 -11.23 8.08 -4.23
C LYS A 140 -11.18 9.58 -3.97
N VAL A 141 -10.16 10.07 -3.24
CA VAL A 141 -10.07 11.48 -2.86
C VAL A 141 -9.41 12.35 -3.93
N THR A 142 -8.57 11.76 -4.79
CA THR A 142 -7.86 12.49 -5.85
C THR A 142 -8.55 12.38 -7.21
N GLY A 143 -9.31 11.32 -7.45
CA GLY A 143 -9.84 10.96 -8.78
C GLY A 143 -8.79 10.40 -9.73
N GLU A 144 -7.56 10.19 -9.27
CA GLU A 144 -6.42 9.72 -10.06
C GLU A 144 -5.98 8.33 -9.60
N LYS A 145 -5.52 7.48 -10.52
CA LYS A 145 -4.84 6.24 -10.16
C LYS A 145 -3.55 6.56 -9.41
N ILE A 146 -3.14 5.70 -8.48
CA ILE A 146 -2.01 5.98 -7.60
C ILE A 146 -0.71 6.30 -8.34
N ALA A 147 -0.44 5.60 -9.45
CA ALA A 147 0.76 5.83 -10.26
C ALA A 147 0.71 7.21 -10.96
N ASP A 148 -0.46 7.62 -11.45
CA ASP A 148 -0.66 8.94 -12.07
C ASP A 148 -0.55 10.06 -11.04
N TYR A 149 -1.13 9.86 -9.85
CA TYR A 149 -1.04 10.80 -8.74
C TYR A 149 0.40 11.01 -8.25
N LEU A 150 1.20 9.92 -8.21
CA LEU A 150 2.61 9.98 -7.82
C LEU A 150 3.52 10.54 -8.91
N ARG A 151 3.14 10.45 -10.18
CA ARG A 151 4.00 10.84 -11.30
C ARG A 151 4.57 12.26 -11.14
N PRO A 152 3.79 13.34 -11.07
CA PRO A 152 4.31 14.70 -10.94
C PRO A 152 4.87 15.00 -9.55
N ARG A 153 4.48 14.24 -8.52
CA ARG A 153 4.82 14.51 -7.12
C ARG A 153 6.08 13.80 -6.65
N LEU A 154 6.37 12.63 -7.22
CA LEU A 154 7.45 11.77 -6.79
C LEU A 154 8.34 11.31 -7.94
N PHE A 155 7.76 10.71 -8.99
CA PHE A 155 8.55 10.05 -10.01
C PHE A 155 9.33 11.04 -10.88
N GLU A 156 8.67 12.05 -11.42
CA GLU A 156 9.32 13.08 -12.22
C GLU A 156 10.38 13.88 -11.43
N PRO A 157 10.11 14.37 -10.19
CA PRO A 157 11.11 15.07 -9.40
C PRO A 157 12.35 14.23 -9.05
N LEU A 158 12.20 12.91 -8.96
CA LEU A 158 13.30 11.98 -8.68
C LEU A 158 13.94 11.39 -9.95
N GLY A 159 13.45 11.74 -11.15
CA GLY A 159 13.94 11.19 -12.42
C GLY A 159 13.67 9.69 -12.54
N ILE A 160 12.60 9.18 -11.92
CA ILE A 160 12.18 7.78 -12.03
C ILE A 160 11.38 7.62 -13.33
N GLU A 161 11.96 6.91 -14.27
CA GLU A 161 11.40 6.64 -15.59
C GLU A 161 11.22 5.13 -15.83
N GLY A 162 10.37 4.79 -16.79
CA GLY A 162 10.18 3.40 -17.24
C GLY A 162 9.63 2.45 -16.18
N TYR A 163 9.02 3.00 -15.11
CA TYR A 163 8.32 2.16 -14.12
C TYR A 163 7.06 1.55 -14.73
N ASP A 164 6.65 0.44 -14.13
CA ASP A 164 5.43 -0.26 -14.45
C ASP A 164 4.65 -0.49 -13.16
N TRP A 165 3.34 -0.24 -13.18
CA TRP A 165 2.47 -0.38 -12.03
C TRP A 165 1.27 -1.21 -12.44
N GLU A 166 1.18 -2.42 -11.89
CA GLU A 166 0.04 -3.31 -12.11
C GLU A 166 -1.18 -2.78 -11.34
N GLU A 167 -2.34 -2.72 -12.03
CA GLU A 167 -3.59 -2.12 -11.53
C GLU A 167 -4.73 -3.15 -11.51
#